data_4b31c303f4195cdbbfd39a2e26c9d3e6
#
_entry.id   4b31c303f4195cdbbfd39a2e26c9d3e6
#
_cell.length_a   1.000
_cell.length_b   1.000
_cell.length_c   1.000
_cell.angle_alpha   90.00
_cell.angle_beta   90.00
_cell.angle_gamma   90.00
#
_symmetry.space_group_name_H-M   'P 1'
#
loop_
_entity.id
_entity.type
_entity.pdbx_description
1 polymer ?
#
loop_
_entity_poly.entity_id
_entity_poly.type
_entity_poly.pdbx_seq_one_letter_code
_entity_poly.pdbx_strand_id
1 'polypeptide(L)'
;MNLTRNFSLLELTKSDTAIRKGIDNNPNADQIEKLKLLCENILQPVRDHFGRVKVTSGFRSVELCMAIGSSANSQHAKAEAADFECPGVDNVELFDWIKNNLEPDQLILEFYTPGEPNSGWIHCSWIEGTPRASFLHAFREDGKTKYKPILGNAKDLFI
;
A
#
# COMPACT_ATOMS: atom_id res chain seq x y z
N MET A 1 -2.77 -14.72 -14.25
CA MET A 1 -2.59 -15.48 -12.98
C MET A 1 -3.27 -14.75 -11.84
N ASN A 2 -4.10 -15.44 -11.09
CA ASN A 2 -4.71 -14.89 -9.89
C ASN A 2 -3.85 -15.22 -8.67
N LEU A 3 -3.58 -14.20 -7.85
CA LEU A 3 -2.85 -14.36 -6.58
C LEU A 3 -3.80 -14.78 -5.47
N THR A 4 -5.00 -14.20 -5.46
CA THR A 4 -6.12 -14.60 -4.62
C THR A 4 -7.41 -14.51 -5.44
N ARG A 5 -8.56 -14.77 -4.81
CA ARG A 5 -9.85 -14.78 -5.50
C ARG A 5 -10.14 -13.50 -6.28
N ASN A 6 -9.78 -12.34 -5.74
CA ASN A 6 -10.10 -11.04 -6.33
C ASN A 6 -8.88 -10.22 -6.79
N PHE A 7 -7.67 -10.75 -6.68
CA PHE A 7 -6.45 -10.02 -7.06
C PHE A 7 -5.60 -10.81 -8.02
N SER A 8 -5.26 -10.18 -9.15
CA SER A 8 -4.41 -10.77 -10.17
C SER A 8 -2.98 -10.26 -10.06
N LEU A 9 -2.04 -11.02 -10.63
CA LEU A 9 -0.64 -10.59 -10.73
C LEU A 9 -0.54 -9.29 -11.54
N LEU A 10 -1.36 -9.12 -12.59
CA LEU A 10 -1.36 -7.91 -13.41
C LEU A 10 -1.70 -6.67 -12.58
N GLU A 11 -2.71 -6.74 -11.71
CA GLU A 11 -3.06 -5.62 -10.83
C GLU A 11 -1.92 -5.22 -9.90
N LEU A 12 -1.15 -6.18 -9.43
CA LEU A 12 -0.05 -5.95 -8.49
C LEU A 12 1.26 -5.54 -9.16
N THR A 13 1.33 -5.57 -10.50
CA THR A 13 2.56 -5.26 -11.25
C THR A 13 2.36 -4.18 -12.29
N LYS A 14 1.14 -3.73 -12.51
CA LYS A 14 0.82 -2.71 -13.50
C LYS A 14 1.49 -1.37 -13.15
N SER A 15 2.16 -0.77 -14.13
CA SER A 15 2.77 0.53 -14.00
C SER A 15 2.80 1.24 -15.34
N ASP A 16 2.06 2.33 -15.45
CA ASP A 16 2.06 3.15 -16.67
C ASP A 16 3.44 3.79 -16.89
N THR A 17 4.14 4.13 -15.81
CA THR A 17 5.50 4.68 -15.90
C THR A 17 6.48 3.65 -16.44
N ALA A 18 6.39 2.39 -16.01
CA ALA A 18 7.25 1.34 -16.54
C ALA A 18 7.03 1.14 -18.04
N ILE A 19 5.77 1.11 -18.47
CA ILE A 19 5.42 0.98 -19.89
C ILE A 19 5.99 2.16 -20.68
N ARG A 20 5.74 3.38 -20.23
CA ARG A 20 6.17 4.60 -20.91
C ARG A 20 7.70 4.71 -21.03
N LYS A 21 8.43 4.27 -20.02
CA LYS A 21 9.90 4.32 -19.98
C LYS A 21 10.58 3.05 -20.48
N GLY A 22 9.80 2.03 -20.86
CA GLY A 22 10.37 0.77 -21.33
C GLY A 22 11.11 -0.01 -20.24
N ILE A 23 10.68 0.12 -18.98
CA ILE A 23 11.30 -0.55 -17.84
C ILE A 23 10.62 -1.89 -17.60
N ASP A 24 11.42 -2.95 -17.41
CA ASP A 24 10.91 -4.26 -17.03
C ASP A 24 10.42 -4.21 -15.57
N ASN A 25 9.14 -4.51 -15.37
CA ASN A 25 8.52 -4.57 -14.04
C ASN A 25 7.96 -5.95 -13.74
N ASN A 26 8.60 -7.00 -14.23
CA ASN A 26 8.17 -8.37 -13.98
C ASN A 26 8.84 -8.92 -12.72
N PRO A 27 8.08 -9.39 -11.72
CA PRO A 27 8.65 -9.98 -10.52
C PRO A 27 9.17 -11.39 -10.81
N ASN A 28 10.17 -11.83 -10.04
CA ASN A 28 10.65 -13.20 -10.06
C ASN A 28 9.72 -14.11 -9.23
N ALA A 29 10.00 -15.43 -9.21
CA ALA A 29 9.16 -16.40 -8.54
C ALA A 29 8.99 -16.12 -7.03
N ASP A 30 10.07 -15.74 -6.34
CA ASP A 30 10.02 -15.42 -4.90
C ASP A 30 9.20 -14.16 -4.64
N GLN A 31 9.31 -13.17 -5.51
CA GLN A 31 8.52 -11.93 -5.41
C GLN A 31 7.05 -12.20 -5.67
N ILE A 32 6.71 -13.08 -6.60
CA ILE A 32 5.31 -13.50 -6.85
C ILE A 32 4.72 -14.15 -5.59
N GLU A 33 5.46 -15.00 -4.90
CA GLU A 33 5.01 -15.59 -3.65
C GLU A 33 4.77 -14.53 -2.56
N LYS A 34 5.65 -13.54 -2.46
CA LYS A 34 5.47 -12.42 -1.53
C LYS A 34 4.22 -11.59 -1.86
N LEU A 35 3.98 -11.32 -3.14
CA LEU A 35 2.77 -10.61 -3.56
C LEU A 35 1.51 -11.41 -3.23
N LYS A 36 1.57 -12.73 -3.38
CA LYS A 36 0.47 -13.61 -2.99
C LYS A 36 0.16 -13.50 -1.50
N LEU A 37 1.21 -13.52 -0.65
CA LEU A 37 1.05 -13.37 0.79
C LEU A 37 0.51 -12.00 1.18
N LEU A 38 0.94 -10.94 0.50
CA LEU A 38 0.39 -9.60 0.69
C LEU A 38 -1.11 -9.57 0.36
N CYS A 39 -1.51 -10.21 -0.74
CA CYS A 39 -2.93 -10.30 -1.09
C CYS A 39 -3.72 -11.12 -0.07
N GLU A 40 -3.20 -12.27 0.36
CA GLU A 40 -3.89 -13.13 1.33
C GLU A 40 -4.08 -12.47 2.69
N ASN A 41 -3.09 -11.73 3.15
CA ASN A 41 -3.07 -11.18 4.51
C ASN A 41 -3.59 -9.75 4.62
N ILE A 42 -3.58 -8.98 3.54
CA ILE A 42 -4.00 -7.58 3.55
C ILE A 42 -5.11 -7.30 2.54
N LEU A 43 -4.83 -7.45 1.25
CA LEU A 43 -5.75 -6.96 0.21
C LEU A 43 -7.07 -7.75 0.14
N GLN A 44 -7.01 -9.08 0.24
CA GLN A 44 -8.22 -9.90 0.18
C GLN A 44 -9.11 -9.69 1.40
N PRO A 45 -8.59 -9.66 2.66
CA PRO A 45 -9.41 -9.29 3.80
C PRO A 45 -10.07 -7.92 3.69
N VAL A 46 -9.37 -6.92 3.17
CA VAL A 46 -9.91 -5.58 2.90
C VAL A 46 -11.06 -5.67 1.88
N ARG A 47 -10.83 -6.42 0.79
CA ARG A 47 -11.82 -6.63 -0.27
C ARG A 47 -13.10 -7.31 0.28
N ASP A 48 -12.90 -8.30 1.13
CA ASP A 48 -14.02 -9.06 1.70
C ASP A 48 -14.87 -8.18 2.64
N HIS A 49 -14.27 -7.20 3.30
CA HIS A 49 -14.97 -6.32 4.23
C HIS A 49 -15.59 -5.09 3.54
N PHE A 50 -14.83 -4.39 2.71
CA PHE A 50 -15.24 -3.12 2.12
C PHE A 50 -15.80 -3.21 0.69
N GLY A 51 -15.55 -4.30 -0.01
CA GLY A 51 -15.85 -4.40 -1.43
C GLY A 51 -14.65 -4.01 -2.29
N ARG A 52 -14.88 -3.36 -3.42
CA ARG A 52 -13.84 -3.06 -4.40
C ARG A 52 -12.62 -2.37 -3.80
N VAL A 53 -11.44 -2.87 -4.14
CA VAL A 53 -10.15 -2.27 -3.80
C VAL A 53 -9.47 -1.83 -5.09
N LYS A 54 -9.03 -0.57 -5.14
CA LYS A 54 -8.27 -0.04 -6.27
C LYS A 54 -6.80 0.02 -5.87
N VAL A 55 -5.99 -0.87 -6.44
CA VAL A 55 -4.54 -0.86 -6.25
C VAL A 55 -3.95 0.16 -7.22
N THR A 56 -3.29 1.17 -6.68
CA THR A 56 -2.65 2.22 -7.49
C THR A 56 -1.18 1.92 -7.73
N SER A 57 -0.53 1.18 -6.83
CA SER A 57 0.86 0.73 -6.99
C SER A 57 1.09 -0.51 -6.16
N GLY A 58 1.61 -1.56 -6.78
CA GLY A 58 2.03 -2.78 -6.10
C GLY A 58 3.54 -2.95 -6.21
N PHE A 59 3.96 -4.03 -6.85
CA PHE A 59 5.38 -4.29 -7.10
C PHE A 59 5.97 -3.23 -8.04
N ARG A 60 7.15 -2.74 -7.68
CA ARG A 60 7.99 -1.89 -8.51
C ARG A 60 9.39 -2.46 -8.51
N SER A 61 9.91 -2.85 -9.68
CA SER A 61 11.29 -3.31 -9.80
C SER A 61 12.25 -2.26 -9.25
N VAL A 62 13.45 -2.68 -8.86
CA VAL A 62 14.49 -1.74 -8.39
C VAL A 62 14.74 -0.65 -9.44
N GLU A 63 14.82 -1.04 -10.72
CA GLU A 63 15.01 -0.08 -11.82
C GLU A 63 13.88 0.96 -11.86
N LEU A 64 12.62 0.52 -11.73
CA LEU A 64 11.48 1.43 -11.71
C LEU A 64 11.51 2.35 -10.48
N CYS A 65 11.83 1.82 -9.30
CA CYS A 65 11.97 2.62 -8.09
C CYS A 65 13.02 3.73 -8.28
N MET A 66 14.17 3.41 -8.85
CA MET A 66 15.22 4.39 -9.11
C MET A 66 14.78 5.44 -10.13
N ALA A 67 14.05 5.03 -11.18
CA ALA A 67 13.57 5.93 -12.22
C ALA A 67 12.54 6.96 -11.72
N ILE A 68 11.78 6.64 -10.69
CA ILE A 68 10.78 7.55 -10.09
C ILE A 68 11.31 8.30 -8.87
N GLY A 69 12.60 8.21 -8.57
CA GLY A 69 13.22 8.90 -7.44
C GLY A 69 12.99 8.23 -6.09
N SER A 70 12.59 6.96 -6.08
CA SER A 70 12.44 6.16 -4.87
C SER A 70 13.73 5.39 -4.56
N SER A 71 13.72 4.59 -3.50
CA SER A 71 14.85 3.82 -3.04
C SER A 71 14.84 2.39 -3.58
N ALA A 72 16.02 1.82 -3.83
CA ALA A 72 16.19 0.40 -4.11
C ALA A 72 15.75 -0.48 -2.94
N ASN A 73 15.68 0.08 -1.71
CA ASN A 73 15.24 -0.60 -0.50
C ASN A 73 13.75 -0.41 -0.21
N SER A 74 12.99 0.17 -1.15
CA SER A 74 11.55 0.34 -1.03
C SER A 74 10.85 -0.99 -0.79
N GLN A 75 9.84 -1.00 0.08
CA GLN A 75 9.00 -2.19 0.30
C GLN A 75 8.29 -2.63 -0.98
N HIS A 76 8.00 -1.71 -1.90
CA HIS A 76 7.47 -2.04 -3.24
C HIS A 76 8.46 -2.86 -4.06
N ALA A 77 9.77 -2.58 -3.96
CA ALA A 77 10.80 -3.34 -4.65
C ALA A 77 11.00 -4.73 -4.05
N LYS A 78 10.65 -4.90 -2.78
CA LYS A 78 10.71 -6.20 -2.08
C LYS A 78 9.46 -7.04 -2.26
N ALA A 79 8.47 -6.56 -3.02
CA ALA A 79 7.16 -7.19 -3.20
C ALA A 79 6.39 -7.36 -1.89
N GLU A 80 6.56 -6.43 -0.95
CA GLU A 80 5.96 -6.48 0.39
C GLU A 80 4.88 -5.42 0.61
N ALA A 81 4.67 -4.50 -0.33
CA ALA A 81 3.77 -3.38 -0.13
C ALA A 81 2.88 -3.08 -1.34
N ALA A 82 1.73 -2.50 -1.05
CA ALA A 82 0.84 -1.92 -2.04
C ALA A 82 0.30 -0.58 -1.55
N ASP A 83 0.04 0.31 -2.50
CA ASP A 83 -0.72 1.53 -2.31
C ASP A 83 -2.11 1.32 -2.90
N PHE A 84 -3.14 1.63 -2.12
CA PHE A 84 -4.51 1.35 -2.53
C PHE A 84 -5.53 2.21 -1.81
N GLU A 85 -6.75 2.18 -2.32
CA GLU A 85 -7.91 2.77 -1.68
C GLU A 85 -9.16 1.94 -2.01
N CYS A 86 -10.22 2.15 -1.27
CA CYS A 86 -11.52 1.54 -1.55
C CYS A 86 -12.48 2.64 -2.00
N PRO A 87 -12.92 2.65 -3.27
CA PRO A 87 -13.83 3.68 -3.75
C PRO A 87 -15.09 3.80 -2.87
N GLY A 88 -15.39 5.03 -2.44
CA GLY A 88 -16.54 5.29 -1.59
C GLY A 88 -16.30 5.09 -0.09
N VAL A 89 -15.12 4.67 0.31
CA VAL A 89 -14.74 4.47 1.72
C VAL A 89 -13.74 5.56 2.13
N ASP A 90 -13.97 6.19 3.29
CA ASP A 90 -13.05 7.17 3.85
C ASP A 90 -11.71 6.48 4.15
N ASN A 91 -10.61 7.08 3.70
CA ASN A 91 -9.28 6.51 3.92
C ASN A 91 -8.89 6.42 5.41
N VAL A 92 -9.44 7.28 6.26
CA VAL A 92 -9.26 7.16 7.71
C VAL A 92 -9.96 5.92 8.24
N GLU A 93 -11.18 5.64 7.79
CA GLU A 93 -11.91 4.42 8.15
C GLU A 93 -11.17 3.17 7.69
N LEU A 94 -10.68 3.19 6.46
CA LEU A 94 -9.88 2.09 5.89
C LEU A 94 -8.61 1.84 6.71
N PHE A 95 -7.89 2.92 7.06
CA PHE A 95 -6.68 2.83 7.89
C PHE A 95 -6.99 2.19 9.25
N ASP A 96 -8.00 2.69 9.95
CA ASP A 96 -8.34 2.18 11.29
C ASP A 96 -8.80 0.73 11.24
N TRP A 97 -9.56 0.34 10.23
CA TRP A 97 -9.99 -1.04 10.09
C TRP A 97 -8.79 -1.99 9.90
N ILE A 98 -7.85 -1.64 9.04
CA ILE A 98 -6.65 -2.45 8.82
C ILE A 98 -5.84 -2.56 10.10
N LYS A 99 -5.61 -1.43 10.77
CA LYS A 99 -4.87 -1.41 12.04
C LYS A 99 -5.49 -2.30 13.09
N ASN A 100 -6.82 -2.28 13.23
CA ASN A 100 -7.52 -2.97 14.29
C ASN A 100 -7.83 -4.44 13.98
N ASN A 101 -7.79 -4.87 12.73
CA ASN A 101 -8.21 -6.20 12.30
C ASN A 101 -7.14 -7.04 11.62
N LEU A 102 -6.08 -6.44 11.12
CA LEU A 102 -5.01 -7.12 10.41
C LEU A 102 -3.66 -6.88 11.09
N GLU A 103 -2.62 -7.52 10.58
CA GLU A 103 -1.26 -7.42 11.16
C GLU A 103 -0.25 -6.89 10.12
N PRO A 104 -0.40 -5.64 9.67
CA PRO A 104 0.56 -5.06 8.73
C PRO A 104 1.92 -4.83 9.37
N ASP A 105 2.97 -4.90 8.57
CA ASP A 105 4.31 -4.49 9.01
C ASP A 105 4.37 -2.96 9.16
N GLN A 106 3.96 -2.25 8.10
CA GLN A 106 3.82 -0.80 8.12
C GLN A 106 2.53 -0.39 7.44
N LEU A 107 1.82 0.55 8.05
CA LEU A 107 0.58 1.11 7.53
C LEU A 107 0.70 2.62 7.58
N ILE A 108 0.55 3.27 6.42
CA ILE A 108 0.69 4.71 6.29
C ILE A 108 -0.57 5.30 5.68
N LEU A 109 -1.14 6.29 6.37
CA LEU A 109 -2.15 7.17 5.80
C LEU A 109 -1.41 8.28 5.07
N GLU A 110 -1.40 8.24 3.73
CA GLU A 110 -0.58 9.14 2.92
C GLU A 110 -1.40 10.32 2.39
N PHE A 111 -0.98 11.53 2.76
CA PHE A 111 -1.49 12.81 2.24
C PHE A 111 -3.00 13.00 2.38
N TYR A 112 -3.56 12.50 3.47
CA TYR A 112 -4.97 12.68 3.79
C TYR A 112 -5.24 14.13 4.19
N THR A 113 -6.31 14.71 3.62
CA THR A 113 -6.80 16.05 3.99
C THR A 113 -8.07 15.87 4.82
N PRO A 114 -8.09 16.34 6.08
CA PRO A 114 -9.30 16.26 6.90
C PRO A 114 -10.50 16.93 6.21
N GLY A 115 -11.64 16.25 6.24
CA GLY A 115 -12.84 16.69 5.54
C GLY A 115 -12.95 16.25 4.10
N GLU A 116 -11.90 15.62 3.54
CA GLU A 116 -11.88 15.07 2.20
C GLU A 116 -11.63 13.55 2.26
N PRO A 117 -12.70 12.74 2.39
CA PRO A 117 -12.58 11.30 2.66
C PRO A 117 -11.76 10.51 1.65
N ASN A 118 -11.77 10.93 0.39
CA ASN A 118 -11.08 10.25 -0.70
C ASN A 118 -9.70 10.85 -1.00
N SER A 119 -9.23 11.79 -0.16
CA SER A 119 -7.90 12.37 -0.33
C SER A 119 -6.81 11.39 0.09
N GLY A 120 -5.64 11.47 -0.56
CA GLY A 120 -4.52 10.60 -0.26
C GLY A 120 -4.80 9.13 -0.59
N TRP A 121 -4.08 8.25 0.06
CA TRP A 121 -4.23 6.80 -0.11
C TRP A 121 -3.66 6.04 1.08
N ILE A 122 -3.78 4.72 1.06
CA ILE A 122 -3.20 3.82 2.06
C ILE A 122 -1.97 3.14 1.46
N HIS A 123 -0.85 3.21 2.16
CA HIS A 123 0.30 2.35 1.94
C HIS A 123 0.28 1.26 3.01
N CYS A 124 0.38 0.01 2.62
CA CYS A 124 0.38 -1.11 3.57
C CYS A 124 1.37 -2.18 3.13
N SER A 125 2.20 -2.62 4.06
CA SER A 125 3.13 -3.72 3.84
C SER A 125 2.83 -4.90 4.75
N TRP A 126 3.26 -6.08 4.32
CA TRP A 126 3.17 -7.31 5.09
C TRP A 126 4.45 -8.12 4.90
N ILE A 127 4.97 -8.68 5.98
CA ILE A 127 6.16 -9.54 5.98
C ILE A 127 5.88 -10.83 6.72
N GLU A 128 6.62 -11.88 6.38
CA GLU A 128 6.65 -13.08 7.20
C GLU A 128 7.41 -12.80 8.49
N GLY A 129 7.01 -13.45 9.58
CA GLY A 129 7.62 -13.27 10.88
C GLY A 129 6.97 -12.16 11.69
N THR A 130 7.74 -11.46 12.50
CA THR A 130 7.22 -10.44 13.41
C THR A 130 7.12 -9.08 12.72
N PRO A 131 5.89 -8.53 12.56
CA PRO A 131 5.71 -7.21 11.98
C PRO A 131 6.20 -6.10 12.91
N ARG A 132 6.71 -5.01 12.33
CA ARG A 132 7.11 -3.82 13.11
C ARG A 132 5.93 -3.11 13.74
N ALA A 133 4.72 -3.30 13.20
CA ALA A 133 3.52 -2.58 13.60
C ALA A 133 3.72 -1.06 13.58
N SER A 134 4.28 -0.56 12.48
CA SER A 134 4.54 0.86 12.27
C SER A 134 3.31 1.53 11.64
N PHE A 135 2.70 2.48 12.37
CA PHE A 135 1.48 3.18 11.93
C PHE A 135 1.78 4.67 11.82
N LEU A 136 1.72 5.22 10.60
CA LEU A 136 2.18 6.56 10.32
C LEU A 136 1.16 7.38 9.53
N HIS A 137 1.24 8.70 9.70
CA HIS A 137 0.63 9.68 8.80
C HIS A 137 1.74 10.38 8.03
N ALA A 138 1.67 10.33 6.70
CA ALA A 138 2.58 11.05 5.83
C ALA A 138 1.92 12.35 5.37
N PHE A 139 2.62 13.46 5.50
CA PHE A 139 2.13 14.79 5.11
C PHE A 139 3.27 15.64 4.55
N ARG A 140 2.92 16.73 3.87
CA ARG A 140 3.90 17.68 3.36
C ARG A 140 3.99 18.89 4.26
N GLU A 141 5.23 19.28 4.56
CA GLU A 141 5.53 20.50 5.32
C GLU A 141 6.80 21.11 4.74
N ASP A 142 6.73 22.38 4.38
CA ASP A 142 7.85 23.10 3.75
C ASP A 142 8.39 22.39 2.49
N GLY A 143 7.50 21.83 1.67
CA GLY A 143 7.86 21.12 0.45
C GLY A 143 8.48 19.75 0.65
N LYS A 144 8.53 19.25 1.90
CA LYS A 144 9.10 17.96 2.24
C LYS A 144 8.04 17.01 2.77
N THR A 145 8.19 15.72 2.48
CA THR A 145 7.36 14.68 3.09
C THR A 145 7.85 14.38 4.49
N LYS A 146 6.95 14.47 5.45
CA LYS A 146 7.21 14.14 6.85
C LYS A 146 6.27 13.03 7.32
N TYR A 147 6.73 12.28 8.31
CA TYR A 147 5.98 11.16 8.87
C TYR A 147 5.78 11.37 10.37
N LYS A 148 4.56 11.15 10.83
CA LYS A 148 4.19 11.27 12.24
C LYS A 148 3.49 9.99 12.69
N PRO A 149 3.90 9.38 13.81
CA PRO A 149 3.22 8.20 14.33
C PRO A 149 1.75 8.48 14.64
N ILE A 150 0.89 7.51 14.30
CA ILE A 150 -0.53 7.54 14.71
C ILE A 150 -0.66 6.61 15.91
N LEU A 151 -0.99 7.20 17.05
CA LEU A 151 -1.27 6.49 18.29
C LEU A 151 -2.79 6.37 18.42
N GLY A 152 -3.29 5.16 18.66
CA GLY A 152 -4.74 4.93 18.69
C GLY A 152 -5.35 4.94 17.28
N ASN A 153 -6.57 5.44 17.15
CA ASN A 153 -7.28 5.48 15.87
C ASN A 153 -7.09 6.81 15.15
N ALA A 154 -6.91 6.74 13.83
CA ALA A 154 -6.77 7.93 13.00
C ALA A 154 -8.03 8.82 13.05
N LYS A 155 -9.21 8.23 13.18
CA LYS A 155 -10.46 9.00 13.30
C LYS A 155 -10.43 10.01 14.44
N ASP A 156 -9.73 9.70 15.53
CA ASP A 156 -9.64 10.58 16.70
C ASP A 156 -8.73 11.80 16.44
N LEU A 157 -7.90 11.74 15.38
CA LEU A 157 -7.00 12.81 14.99
C LEU A 157 -7.56 13.67 13.86
N PHE A 158 -8.43 13.12 13.02
CA PHE A 158 -8.87 13.75 11.77
C PHE A 158 -10.37 14.05 11.69
N ILE A 159 -11.12 13.75 12.75
CA ILE A 159 -12.57 14.00 12.82
C ILE A 159 -12.88 14.93 14.00
#